data_16d15d044311b1b54b0d57d090fe3000
#
_entry.id   16d15d044311b1b54b0d57d090fe3000
#
_cell.length_a   1.000
_cell.length_b   1.000
_cell.length_c   1.000
_cell.angle_alpha   90.00
_cell.angle_beta   90.00
_cell.angle_gamma   90.00
#
_symmetry.space_group_name_H-M   'P 1'
#
loop_
_entity.id
_entity.type
_entity.pdbx_description
1 polymer ?
#
loop_
_entity_poly.entity_id
_entity_poly.type
_entity_poly.pdbx_seq_one_letter_code
_entity_poly.pdbx_strand_id
1 'polypeptide(L)'
;IVIQKGMSQAQTLKTAIHELAHSVMHDFEPKGEGTALPGRATREVQAESVAFVVSSWLGLDTGDYSFGYVAGWSEGKNLSELRASLDEIRGAAHGIIGGMEQKMAENRETEGLERVRAIEHEPDAACRSLSERAAIARRASARDDRAPRLPDRSDR
;
A
#
# COMPACT_ATOMS: atom_id res chain seq x y z
N ILE A 1 9.09 -7.55 -15.73
CA ILE A 1 8.87 -6.10 -15.57
C ILE A 1 10.22 -5.45 -15.27
N VAL A 2 10.61 -4.45 -16.06
CA VAL A 2 11.87 -3.68 -15.86
C VAL A 2 11.47 -2.22 -15.62
N ILE A 3 11.90 -1.66 -14.48
CA ILE A 3 11.58 -0.29 -14.09
C ILE A 3 12.85 0.54 -14.03
N GLN A 4 12.85 1.73 -14.62
CA GLN A 4 13.98 2.65 -14.63
C GLN A 4 14.25 3.21 -13.22
N LYS A 5 15.53 3.29 -12.83
CA LYS A 5 15.95 3.91 -11.55
C LYS A 5 15.82 5.45 -11.62
N GLY A 6 15.50 6.07 -10.49
CA GLY A 6 15.48 7.52 -10.35
C GLY A 6 14.15 8.20 -10.69
N MET A 7 13.11 7.45 -10.99
CA MET A 7 11.75 7.99 -11.11
C MET A 7 11.14 8.31 -9.74
N SER A 8 10.15 9.21 -9.69
CA SER A 8 9.35 9.41 -8.48
C SER A 8 8.57 8.14 -8.12
N GLN A 9 8.11 8.02 -6.88
CA GLN A 9 7.30 6.87 -6.44
C GLN A 9 6.02 6.72 -7.28
N ALA A 10 5.34 7.83 -7.58
CA ALA A 10 4.13 7.82 -8.41
C ALA A 10 4.42 7.34 -9.83
N GLN A 11 5.49 7.82 -10.47
CA GLN A 11 5.90 7.36 -11.79
C GLN A 11 6.32 5.89 -11.80
N THR A 12 7.06 5.46 -10.77
CA THR A 12 7.46 4.06 -10.61
C THR A 12 6.23 3.15 -10.53
N LEU A 13 5.25 3.53 -9.71
CA LEU A 13 4.03 2.76 -9.53
C LEU A 13 3.18 2.75 -10.82
N LYS A 14 2.99 3.91 -11.47
CA LYS A 14 2.29 3.97 -12.75
C LYS A 14 2.95 3.09 -13.80
N THR A 15 4.27 3.13 -13.93
CA THR A 15 5.03 2.28 -14.87
C THR A 15 4.85 0.80 -14.54
N ALA A 16 4.91 0.43 -13.26
CA ALA A 16 4.70 -0.95 -12.84
C ALA A 16 3.29 -1.47 -13.20
N ILE A 17 2.27 -0.64 -13.02
CA ILE A 17 0.89 -0.97 -13.38
C ILE A 17 0.75 -1.08 -14.91
N HIS A 18 1.39 -0.20 -15.69
CA HIS A 18 1.41 -0.27 -17.14
C HIS A 18 2.02 -1.60 -17.66
N GLU A 19 3.17 -1.99 -17.13
CA GLU A 19 3.80 -3.27 -17.46
C GLU A 19 2.95 -4.47 -17.02
N LEU A 20 2.31 -4.37 -15.86
CA LEU A 20 1.38 -5.39 -15.39
C LEU A 20 0.17 -5.51 -16.32
N ALA A 21 -0.36 -4.39 -16.83
CA ALA A 21 -1.45 -4.39 -17.79
C ALA A 21 -1.05 -5.10 -19.10
N HIS A 22 0.17 -4.87 -19.59
CA HIS A 22 0.70 -5.63 -20.72
C HIS A 22 0.73 -7.12 -20.43
N SER A 23 1.21 -7.53 -19.29
CA SER A 23 1.26 -8.94 -18.90
C SER A 23 -0.13 -9.57 -18.80
N VAL A 24 -1.09 -8.87 -18.19
CA VAL A 24 -2.46 -9.38 -18.01
C VAL A 24 -3.22 -9.46 -19.35
N MET A 25 -3.04 -8.48 -20.23
CA MET A 25 -3.83 -8.35 -21.45
C MET A 25 -3.17 -8.95 -22.69
N HIS A 26 -1.85 -8.95 -22.78
CA HIS A 26 -1.14 -9.17 -24.04
C HIS A 26 -0.09 -10.30 -24.03
N ASP A 27 0.27 -10.85 -22.84
CA ASP A 27 1.28 -11.93 -22.71
C ASP A 27 0.73 -13.33 -23.04
N PHE A 28 -0.55 -13.43 -23.41
CA PHE A 28 -1.13 -14.72 -23.78
C PHE A 28 -0.73 -15.06 -25.22
N GLU A 29 -0.08 -16.22 -25.39
CA GLU A 29 -0.06 -16.85 -26.71
C GLU A 29 -1.49 -17.04 -27.20
N PRO A 30 -1.78 -16.73 -28.50
CA PRO A 30 -3.12 -16.86 -29.04
C PRO A 30 -3.62 -18.29 -28.81
N LYS A 31 -4.59 -18.48 -27.93
CA LYS A 31 -5.24 -19.78 -27.74
C LYS A 31 -6.25 -20.00 -28.85
N GLY A 32 -5.77 -20.44 -30.00
CA GLY A 32 -6.61 -20.85 -31.11
C GLY A 32 -6.24 -20.20 -32.44
N GLU A 33 -6.45 -20.93 -33.52
CA GLU A 33 -6.31 -20.43 -34.90
C GLU A 33 -7.29 -19.28 -35.11
N GLY A 34 -6.78 -18.08 -35.39
CA GLY A 34 -7.58 -16.91 -35.79
C GLY A 34 -7.61 -15.73 -34.83
N THR A 35 -7.08 -15.81 -33.62
CA THR A 35 -7.07 -14.64 -32.71
C THR A 35 -5.72 -13.91 -32.82
N ALA A 36 -5.63 -12.96 -33.74
CA ALA A 36 -4.47 -12.08 -33.82
C ALA A 36 -4.45 -11.12 -32.63
N LEU A 37 -3.30 -10.96 -31.98
CA LEU A 37 -3.12 -9.90 -30.96
C LEU A 37 -3.38 -8.51 -31.58
N PRO A 38 -3.96 -7.57 -30.81
CA PRO A 38 -4.12 -6.19 -31.27
C PRO A 38 -2.79 -5.59 -31.72
N GLY A 39 -2.81 -4.70 -32.69
CA GLY A 39 -1.62 -3.98 -33.12
C GLY A 39 -0.95 -3.24 -31.96
N ARG A 40 0.36 -3.00 -32.08
CA ARG A 40 1.17 -2.40 -31.01
C ARG A 40 0.52 -1.10 -30.46
N ALA A 41 0.07 -0.21 -31.33
CA ALA A 41 -0.56 1.05 -30.91
C ALA A 41 -1.80 0.83 -30.01
N THR A 42 -2.64 -0.17 -30.35
CA THR A 42 -3.81 -0.51 -29.54
C THR A 42 -3.39 -1.08 -28.16
N ARG A 43 -2.38 -1.95 -28.14
CA ARG A 43 -1.86 -2.51 -26.88
C ARG A 43 -1.30 -1.44 -25.94
N GLU A 44 -0.55 -0.48 -26.48
CA GLU A 44 -0.03 0.65 -25.69
C GLU A 44 -1.16 1.50 -25.08
N VAL A 45 -2.20 1.82 -25.90
CA VAL A 45 -3.36 2.58 -25.41
C VAL A 45 -4.14 1.81 -24.34
N GLN A 46 -4.32 0.51 -24.52
CA GLN A 46 -4.99 -0.33 -23.54
C GLN A 46 -4.22 -0.36 -22.22
N ALA A 47 -2.90 -0.61 -22.25
CA ALA A 47 -2.07 -0.65 -21.05
C ALA A 47 -2.02 0.72 -20.35
N GLU A 48 -1.88 1.81 -21.11
CA GLU A 48 -1.90 3.17 -20.55
C GLU A 48 -3.25 3.51 -19.91
N SER A 49 -4.36 3.10 -20.55
CA SER A 49 -5.71 3.31 -20.00
C SER A 49 -5.94 2.54 -18.71
N VAL A 50 -5.48 1.29 -18.63
CA VAL A 50 -5.52 0.49 -17.37
C VAL A 50 -4.67 1.16 -16.30
N ALA A 51 -3.45 1.59 -16.65
CA ALA A 51 -2.56 2.26 -15.71
C ALA A 51 -3.19 3.57 -15.18
N PHE A 52 -3.87 4.33 -16.03
CA PHE A 52 -4.60 5.52 -15.62
C PHE A 52 -5.73 5.20 -14.62
N VAL A 53 -6.60 4.24 -14.95
CA VAL A 53 -7.73 3.85 -14.08
C VAL A 53 -7.25 3.36 -12.70
N VAL A 54 -6.28 2.45 -12.68
CA VAL A 54 -5.74 1.89 -11.42
C VAL A 54 -5.00 2.95 -10.61
N SER A 55 -4.20 3.80 -11.25
CA SER A 55 -3.50 4.91 -10.57
C SER A 55 -4.48 5.92 -9.98
N SER A 56 -5.55 6.25 -10.70
CA SER A 56 -6.62 7.14 -10.22
C SER A 56 -7.35 6.54 -9.02
N TRP A 57 -7.61 5.23 -9.04
CA TRP A 57 -8.19 4.52 -7.89
C TRP A 57 -7.27 4.57 -6.66
N LEU A 58 -5.95 4.52 -6.86
CA LEU A 58 -4.95 4.70 -5.79
C LEU A 58 -4.81 6.17 -5.32
N GLY A 59 -5.53 7.11 -5.91
CA GLY A 59 -5.45 8.54 -5.59
C GLY A 59 -4.24 9.25 -6.18
N LEU A 60 -3.57 8.66 -7.18
CA LEU A 60 -2.45 9.28 -7.88
C LEU A 60 -2.98 10.16 -9.02
N ASP A 61 -2.50 11.39 -9.09
CA ASP A 61 -2.74 12.27 -10.23
C ASP A 61 -1.84 11.87 -11.41
N THR A 62 -2.45 11.36 -12.45
CA THR A 62 -1.79 10.92 -13.69
C THR A 62 -2.41 11.54 -14.94
N GLY A 63 -3.24 12.58 -14.76
CA GLY A 63 -4.07 13.16 -15.83
C GLY A 63 -3.31 13.69 -17.04
N ASP A 64 -2.14 14.27 -16.84
CA ASP A 64 -1.39 14.95 -17.90
C ASP A 64 -0.83 14.03 -18.99
N TYR A 65 -0.74 12.72 -18.74
CA TYR A 65 -0.07 11.77 -19.63
C TYR A 65 -0.98 10.91 -20.51
N SER A 66 -2.26 10.79 -20.19
CA SER A 66 -3.11 9.73 -20.77
C SER A 66 -3.98 10.18 -21.92
N PHE A 67 -4.39 11.44 -21.98
CA PHE A 67 -5.39 11.90 -22.94
C PHE A 67 -4.90 12.00 -24.38
N GLY A 68 -3.64 12.31 -24.61
CA GLY A 68 -3.08 12.42 -25.98
C GLY A 68 -3.08 11.10 -26.75
N TYR A 69 -2.85 10.00 -26.06
CA TYR A 69 -2.85 8.66 -26.66
C TYR A 69 -4.24 8.18 -27.06
N VAL A 70 -5.25 8.43 -26.23
CA VAL A 70 -6.63 7.98 -26.48
C VAL A 70 -7.24 8.72 -27.67
N ALA A 71 -6.97 10.01 -27.80
CA ALA A 71 -7.49 10.82 -28.92
C ALA A 71 -6.96 10.31 -30.26
N GLY A 72 -5.66 10.14 -30.43
CA GLY A 72 -5.07 9.63 -31.68
C GLY A 72 -5.43 8.18 -31.98
N TRP A 73 -5.66 7.36 -30.96
CA TRP A 73 -6.04 5.96 -31.17
C TRP A 73 -7.47 5.77 -31.62
N SER A 74 -8.39 6.66 -31.26
CA SER A 74 -9.79 6.57 -31.60
C SER A 74 -10.06 6.97 -33.07
N GLU A 75 -9.12 7.66 -33.72
CA GLU A 75 -9.26 8.06 -35.13
C GLU A 75 -9.39 6.84 -36.04
N GLY A 76 -10.45 6.84 -36.85
CA GLY A 76 -10.72 5.82 -37.89
C GLY A 76 -11.25 4.48 -37.35
N LYS A 77 -11.47 4.32 -36.05
CA LYS A 77 -12.09 3.10 -35.48
C LYS A 77 -13.61 3.20 -35.46
N ASN A 78 -14.26 2.07 -35.66
CA ASN A 78 -15.71 2.01 -35.52
C ASN A 78 -16.10 1.86 -34.03
N LEU A 79 -17.37 2.16 -33.74
CA LEU A 79 -17.89 2.15 -32.35
C LEU A 79 -17.83 0.78 -31.68
N SER A 80 -17.94 -0.31 -32.41
CA SER A 80 -17.89 -1.67 -31.87
C SER A 80 -16.47 -2.02 -31.42
N GLU A 81 -15.45 -1.64 -32.20
CA GLU A 81 -14.03 -1.82 -31.83
C GLU A 81 -13.66 -1.02 -30.56
N LEU A 82 -14.15 0.22 -30.50
CA LEU A 82 -13.93 1.07 -29.33
C LEU A 82 -14.58 0.47 -28.06
N ARG A 83 -15.81 -0.02 -28.16
CA ARG A 83 -16.53 -0.65 -27.06
C ARG A 83 -15.82 -1.93 -26.59
N ALA A 84 -15.43 -2.81 -27.51
CA ALA A 84 -14.70 -4.02 -27.18
C ALA A 84 -13.42 -3.72 -26.40
N SER A 85 -12.64 -2.74 -26.87
CA SER A 85 -11.40 -2.32 -26.22
C SER A 85 -11.63 -1.71 -24.83
N LEU A 86 -12.71 -0.93 -24.65
CA LEU A 86 -13.09 -0.37 -23.35
C LEU A 86 -13.52 -1.46 -22.35
N ASP A 87 -14.23 -2.50 -22.83
CA ASP A 87 -14.62 -3.63 -21.97
C ASP A 87 -13.41 -4.45 -21.52
N GLU A 88 -12.42 -4.65 -22.41
CA GLU A 88 -11.15 -5.29 -22.07
C GLU A 88 -10.36 -4.47 -21.04
N ILE A 89 -10.22 -3.16 -21.25
CA ILE A 89 -9.56 -2.23 -20.31
C ILE A 89 -10.24 -2.27 -18.95
N ARG A 90 -11.57 -2.19 -18.92
CA ARG A 90 -12.36 -2.26 -17.68
C ARG A 90 -12.15 -3.58 -16.93
N GLY A 91 -12.19 -4.70 -17.65
CA GLY A 91 -11.98 -6.03 -17.08
C GLY A 91 -10.60 -6.18 -16.48
N ALA A 92 -9.55 -5.74 -17.18
CA ALA A 92 -8.18 -5.79 -16.70
C ALA A 92 -7.97 -4.89 -15.46
N ALA A 93 -8.46 -3.65 -15.50
CA ALA A 93 -8.37 -2.72 -14.38
C ALA A 93 -9.09 -3.26 -13.13
N HIS A 94 -10.31 -3.81 -13.30
CA HIS A 94 -11.06 -4.42 -12.21
C HIS A 94 -10.33 -5.63 -11.60
N GLY A 95 -9.74 -6.49 -12.43
CA GLY A 95 -8.94 -7.63 -11.95
C GLY A 95 -7.71 -7.21 -11.15
N ILE A 96 -6.99 -6.19 -11.63
CA ILE A 96 -5.81 -5.64 -10.94
C ILE A 96 -6.21 -5.01 -9.60
N ILE A 97 -7.26 -4.17 -9.58
CA ILE A 97 -7.76 -3.53 -8.36
C ILE A 97 -8.20 -4.59 -7.33
N GLY A 98 -8.98 -5.60 -7.75
CA GLY A 98 -9.43 -6.66 -6.87
C GLY A 98 -8.28 -7.47 -6.26
N GLY A 99 -7.25 -7.79 -7.06
CA GLY A 99 -6.03 -8.42 -6.55
C GLY A 99 -5.26 -7.55 -5.54
N MET A 100 -5.21 -6.24 -5.78
CA MET A 100 -4.61 -5.29 -4.84
C MET A 100 -5.40 -5.19 -3.53
N GLU A 101 -6.73 -5.09 -3.60
CA GLU A 101 -7.62 -5.05 -2.43
C GLU A 101 -7.47 -6.30 -1.56
N GLN A 102 -7.46 -7.47 -2.19
CA GLN A 102 -7.24 -8.73 -1.50
C GLN A 102 -5.88 -8.74 -0.78
N LYS A 103 -4.82 -8.35 -1.46
CA LYS A 103 -3.48 -8.33 -0.88
C LYS A 103 -3.33 -7.33 0.25
N MET A 104 -3.98 -6.16 0.14
CA MET A 104 -4.03 -5.16 1.21
C MET A 104 -4.82 -5.66 2.43
N ALA A 105 -5.88 -6.46 2.24
CA ALA A 105 -6.61 -7.09 3.33
C ALA A 105 -5.76 -8.13 4.05
N GLU A 106 -5.12 -9.05 3.32
CA GLU A 106 -4.20 -10.06 3.87
C GLU A 106 -3.07 -9.42 4.69
N ASN A 107 -2.45 -8.35 4.17
CA ASN A 107 -1.38 -7.64 4.86
C ASN A 107 -1.87 -6.99 6.16
N ARG A 108 -3.07 -6.38 6.17
CA ARG A 108 -3.66 -5.81 7.38
C ARG A 108 -3.94 -6.86 8.46
N GLU A 109 -4.42 -8.03 8.08
CA GLU A 109 -4.62 -9.15 9.01
C GLU A 109 -3.29 -9.63 9.60
N THR A 110 -2.26 -9.78 8.76
CA THR A 110 -0.91 -10.19 9.18
C THR A 110 -0.29 -9.19 10.15
N GLU A 111 -0.32 -7.88 9.82
CA GLU A 111 0.16 -6.82 10.71
C GLU A 111 -0.63 -6.75 12.03
N GLY A 112 -1.95 -7.00 11.98
CA GLY A 112 -2.79 -7.09 13.17
C GLY A 112 -2.35 -8.24 14.09
N LEU A 113 -2.11 -9.42 13.55
CA LEU A 113 -1.63 -10.59 14.29
C LEU A 113 -0.22 -10.37 14.87
N GLU A 114 0.69 -9.74 14.13
CA GLU A 114 2.02 -9.40 14.62
C GLU A 114 1.97 -8.41 15.78
N ARG A 115 1.10 -7.40 15.71
CA ARG A 115 0.88 -6.45 16.82
C ARG A 115 0.34 -7.15 18.08
N VAL A 116 -0.62 -8.07 17.93
CA VAL A 116 -1.15 -8.85 19.05
C VAL A 116 -0.05 -9.71 19.68
N ARG A 117 0.73 -10.43 18.85
CA ARG A 117 1.86 -11.25 19.34
C ARG A 117 2.93 -10.41 20.05
N ALA A 118 3.21 -9.19 19.55
CA ALA A 118 4.16 -8.29 20.19
C ALA A 118 3.67 -7.84 21.58
N ILE A 119 2.36 -7.58 21.73
CA ILE A 119 1.74 -7.24 23.02
C ILE A 119 1.78 -8.45 23.98
N GLU A 120 1.52 -9.65 23.49
CA GLU A 120 1.57 -10.89 24.29
C GLU A 120 3.01 -11.26 24.73
N HIS A 121 4.01 -10.87 23.93
CA HIS A 121 5.43 -11.13 24.23
C HIS A 121 6.08 -10.05 25.12
N GLU A 122 5.40 -8.92 25.39
CA GLU A 122 5.80 -7.88 26.35
C GLU A 122 4.84 -7.77 27.57
N PRO A 123 4.50 -8.86 28.28
CA PRO A 123 3.70 -8.74 29.50
C PRO A 123 4.47 -8.11 30.66
N ASP A 124 5.80 -7.96 30.52
CA ASP A 124 6.69 -7.70 31.66
C ASP A 124 7.20 -6.25 31.77
N ALA A 125 7.14 -5.46 30.71
CA ALA A 125 7.66 -4.08 30.74
C ALA A 125 6.79 -3.15 31.59
N ALA A 126 5.46 -3.25 31.50
CA ALA A 126 4.54 -2.48 32.32
C ALA A 126 4.55 -2.96 33.79
N CYS A 127 4.67 -4.27 34.01
CA CYS A 127 4.75 -4.85 35.36
C CYS A 127 6.09 -4.54 36.04
N ARG A 128 7.21 -4.57 35.29
CA ARG A 128 8.52 -4.13 35.76
C ARG A 128 8.52 -2.65 36.14
N SER A 129 7.93 -1.79 35.32
CA SER A 129 7.84 -0.35 35.61
C SER A 129 7.03 -0.05 36.88
N LEU A 130 5.97 -0.78 37.13
CA LEU A 130 5.18 -0.66 38.36
C LEU A 130 5.91 -1.18 39.57
N SER A 131 6.63 -2.30 39.46
CA SER A 131 7.47 -2.86 40.54
C SER A 131 8.65 -1.96 40.86
N GLU A 132 9.31 -1.39 39.87
CA GLU A 132 10.39 -0.41 40.06
C GLU A 132 9.89 0.88 40.70
N ARG A 133 8.74 1.41 40.29
CA ARG A 133 8.10 2.59 40.90
C ARG A 133 7.71 2.32 42.35
N ALA A 134 7.19 1.12 42.64
CA ALA A 134 6.88 0.70 44.01
C ALA A 134 8.13 0.52 44.88
N ALA A 135 9.24 0.04 44.31
CA ALA A 135 10.52 -0.08 45.01
C ALA A 135 11.16 1.29 45.30
N ILE A 136 11.07 2.24 44.37
CA ILE A 136 11.53 3.62 44.56
C ILE A 136 10.71 4.33 45.67
N ALA A 137 9.38 4.18 45.63
CA ALA A 137 8.50 4.74 46.65
C ALA A 137 8.80 4.21 48.06
N ARG A 138 9.04 2.90 48.20
CA ARG A 138 9.44 2.27 49.50
C ARG A 138 10.78 2.77 50.02
N ARG A 139 11.75 3.01 49.11
CA ARG A 139 13.06 3.58 49.50
C ARG A 139 12.97 5.04 49.92
N ALA A 140 12.08 5.82 49.33
CA ALA A 140 11.83 7.21 49.71
C ALA A 140 11.19 7.28 51.11
N SER A 141 10.18 6.46 51.41
CA SER A 141 9.51 6.40 52.71
C SER A 141 10.45 5.95 53.82
N ALA A 142 11.35 5.00 53.55
CA ALA A 142 12.33 4.52 54.53
C ALA A 142 13.47 5.53 54.88
N ARG A 143 13.63 6.57 54.06
CA ARG A 143 14.58 7.67 54.34
C ARG A 143 13.96 8.75 55.22
N ASP A 144 12.67 8.93 55.20
CA ASP A 144 11.97 9.94 56.02
C ASP A 144 11.89 9.52 57.51
N ASP A 145 11.82 8.21 57.79
CA ASP A 145 11.84 7.68 59.16
C ASP A 145 13.23 7.77 59.87
N ARG A 146 14.27 8.22 59.18
CA ARG A 146 15.63 8.43 59.70
C ARG A 146 15.97 9.91 59.91
N ALA A 147 15.03 10.82 59.86
CA ALA A 147 15.26 12.22 60.20
C ALA A 147 15.60 12.33 61.69
N PRO A 148 16.70 13.01 62.09
CA PRO A 148 17.09 13.12 63.48
C PRO A 148 16.03 13.92 64.23
N ARG A 149 15.52 13.34 65.36
CA ARG A 149 14.67 14.04 66.30
C ARG A 149 15.45 15.24 66.87
N LEU A 150 14.91 16.45 66.68
CA LEU A 150 15.45 17.64 67.28
C LEU A 150 15.42 17.49 68.83
N PRO A 151 16.46 17.90 69.56
CA PRO A 151 16.46 17.84 71.01
C PRO A 151 15.37 18.75 71.59
N ASP A 152 14.66 18.20 72.57
CA ASP A 152 13.64 18.86 73.35
C ASP A 152 14.24 20.09 74.09
N ARG A 153 13.74 21.28 73.80
CA ARG A 153 14.05 22.54 74.50
C ARG A 153 13.10 22.73 75.65
N SER A 154 13.17 21.94 76.65
CA SER A 154 12.55 22.20 77.96
C SER A 154 13.57 22.15 79.05
N ASP A 155 14.36 23.23 79.11
CA ASP A 155 15.01 23.63 80.37
C ASP A 155 15.58 25.07 80.21
N ARG A 156 14.72 26.08 80.51
CA ARG A 156 15.06 27.29 81.32
C ARG A 156 13.84 28.15 81.52
#